data_042331f0a4ea81cfe14903a3dff72235
#
_entry.id   042331f0a4ea81cfe14903a3dff72235
#
_cell.length_a   1.000
_cell.length_b   1.000
_cell.length_c   1.000
_cell.angle_alpha   90.00
_cell.angle_beta   90.00
_cell.angle_gamma   90.00
#
_symmetry.space_group_name_H-M   'P 1'
#
loop_
_entity.id
_entity.type
_entity.pdbx_description
1 polymer ?
#
loop_
_entity_poly.entity_id
_entity_poly.type
_entity_poly.pdbx_seq_one_letter_code
_entity_poly.pdbx_strand_id
1 'polypeptide(L)'
;IPSVHESLKKLDTDYIDLLLLHWPAKSGDNTDSLSFLQETYDQGLTKHIGLSNYNIQMLKEAVEKLNIMPVTNQVEFHPLLDQSRLLSFANSINLNLSSYCSVVRGKILEFEELNSLATKYNCTTPQIALRWALQKGVAINTMSSKYENIKINFNILHIDISSDDMKIIDKLSIKTNYRIVTKEHFNQENKTMVGCVPEWD
;
A
#
# COMPACT_ATOMS: atom_id res chain seq x y z
N ILE A 1 0.06 1.36 -23.34
CA ILE A 1 -0.24 2.73 -23.81
C ILE A 1 -1.73 2.93 -24.16
N PRO A 2 -2.43 2.07 -24.97
CA PRO A 2 -3.85 2.29 -25.27
C PRO A 2 -4.74 2.43 -24.01
N SER A 3 -4.52 1.63 -22.98
CA SER A 3 -5.28 1.69 -21.72
C SER A 3 -5.04 2.98 -20.94
N VAL A 4 -3.85 3.58 -21.02
CA VAL A 4 -3.54 4.87 -20.40
C VAL A 4 -4.29 5.98 -21.12
N HIS A 5 -4.28 6.02 -22.46
CA HIS A 5 -5.03 6.99 -23.23
C HIS A 5 -6.55 6.90 -22.98
N GLU A 6 -7.09 5.68 -22.82
CA GLU A 6 -8.50 5.51 -22.42
C GLU A 6 -8.77 6.08 -21.03
N SER A 7 -7.86 5.87 -20.08
CA SER A 7 -7.97 6.43 -18.73
C SER A 7 -7.90 7.95 -18.74
N LEU A 8 -6.96 8.54 -19.47
CA LEU A 8 -6.84 10.00 -19.65
C LEU A 8 -8.13 10.59 -20.23
N LYS A 9 -8.68 9.94 -21.27
CA LYS A 9 -9.97 10.38 -21.87
C LYS A 9 -11.12 10.32 -20.85
N LYS A 10 -11.20 9.26 -20.02
CA LYS A 10 -12.23 9.14 -18.97
C LYS A 10 -12.07 10.15 -17.85
N LEU A 11 -10.84 10.51 -17.53
CA LEU A 11 -10.49 11.49 -16.50
C LEU A 11 -10.57 12.95 -17.01
N ASP A 12 -10.73 13.14 -18.31
CA ASP A 12 -10.75 14.45 -18.98
C ASP A 12 -9.47 15.27 -18.67
N THR A 13 -8.30 14.64 -18.85
CA THR A 13 -7.00 15.23 -18.59
C THR A 13 -5.96 14.72 -19.58
N ASP A 14 -4.87 15.49 -19.76
CA ASP A 14 -3.78 15.15 -20.67
C ASP A 14 -2.67 14.34 -19.98
N TYR A 15 -2.65 14.27 -18.65
CA TYR A 15 -1.64 13.53 -17.89
C TYR A 15 -2.22 12.96 -16.59
N ILE A 16 -1.47 12.01 -16.01
CA ILE A 16 -1.70 11.42 -14.68
C ILE A 16 -0.56 11.87 -13.76
N ASP A 17 -0.85 12.30 -12.53
CA ASP A 17 0.23 12.67 -11.60
C ASP A 17 1.03 11.45 -11.15
N LEU A 18 0.38 10.32 -10.90
CA LEU A 18 1.01 9.07 -10.49
C LEU A 18 0.32 7.87 -11.13
N LEU A 19 1.06 7.12 -11.93
CA LEU A 19 0.60 5.85 -12.52
C LEU A 19 1.27 4.68 -11.81
N LEU A 20 0.46 3.69 -11.38
CA LEU A 20 0.94 2.48 -10.71
C LEU A 20 0.74 1.24 -11.59
N LEU A 21 1.73 0.35 -11.60
CA LEU A 21 1.48 -1.05 -11.94
C LEU A 21 0.75 -1.71 -10.76
N HIS A 22 -0.49 -2.14 -10.98
CA HIS A 22 -1.38 -2.61 -9.90
C HIS A 22 -0.93 -3.95 -9.30
N TRP A 23 -0.46 -4.87 -10.14
CA TRP A 23 0.03 -6.19 -9.75
C TRP A 23 1.24 -6.60 -10.60
N PRO A 24 2.15 -7.41 -10.04
CA PRO A 24 3.18 -8.09 -10.82
C PRO A 24 2.58 -8.98 -11.91
N ALA A 25 3.32 -9.20 -12.98
CA ALA A 25 2.91 -10.04 -14.09
C ALA A 25 2.71 -11.51 -13.66
N LYS A 26 1.70 -12.19 -14.26
CA LYS A 26 1.41 -13.62 -13.96
C LYS A 26 2.56 -14.56 -14.29
N SER A 27 3.37 -14.21 -15.26
CA SER A 27 4.56 -14.96 -15.65
C SER A 27 5.68 -14.93 -14.60
N GLY A 28 5.62 -13.96 -13.66
CA GLY A 28 6.72 -13.61 -12.77
C GLY A 28 7.76 -12.70 -13.42
N ASP A 29 7.78 -12.58 -14.74
CA ASP A 29 8.64 -11.64 -15.47
C ASP A 29 7.92 -10.31 -15.68
N ASN A 30 8.40 -9.27 -15.02
CA ASN A 30 7.83 -7.92 -15.04
C ASN A 30 8.44 -7.03 -16.14
N THR A 31 9.33 -7.54 -16.99
CA THR A 31 10.10 -6.75 -17.97
C THR A 31 9.21 -5.90 -18.86
N ASP A 32 8.20 -6.51 -19.49
CA ASP A 32 7.28 -5.80 -20.39
C ASP A 32 6.44 -4.75 -19.65
N SER A 33 5.98 -5.08 -18.45
CA SER A 33 5.18 -4.15 -17.63
C SER A 33 6.00 -2.94 -17.17
N LEU A 34 7.24 -3.16 -16.78
CA LEU A 34 8.17 -2.09 -16.39
C LEU A 34 8.55 -1.21 -17.60
N SER A 35 8.83 -1.83 -18.76
CA SER A 35 9.09 -1.11 -20.00
C SER A 35 7.91 -0.24 -20.42
N PHE A 36 6.69 -0.77 -20.32
CA PHE A 36 5.46 -0.03 -20.55
C PHE A 36 5.30 1.16 -19.58
N LEU A 37 5.62 0.98 -18.31
CA LEU A 37 5.54 2.03 -17.30
C LEU A 37 6.56 3.15 -17.60
N GLN A 38 7.79 2.77 -17.97
CA GLN A 38 8.85 3.71 -18.39
C GLN A 38 8.42 4.49 -19.64
N GLU A 39 7.92 3.80 -20.67
CA GLU A 39 7.46 4.45 -21.91
C GLU A 39 6.32 5.45 -21.65
N THR A 40 5.40 5.14 -20.74
CA THR A 40 4.32 6.04 -20.35
C THR A 40 4.86 7.34 -19.72
N TYR A 41 5.91 7.22 -18.92
CA TYR A 41 6.61 8.38 -18.35
C TYR A 41 7.35 9.17 -19.43
N ASP A 42 8.10 8.51 -20.29
CA ASP A 42 8.90 9.14 -21.35
C ASP A 42 8.02 9.91 -22.35
N GLN A 43 6.80 9.45 -22.58
CA GLN A 43 5.79 10.15 -23.39
C GLN A 43 5.10 11.32 -22.65
N GLY A 44 5.39 11.54 -21.36
CA GLY A 44 4.79 12.61 -20.57
C GLY A 44 3.32 12.36 -20.19
N LEU A 45 2.81 11.11 -20.35
CA LEU A 45 1.45 10.74 -19.98
C LEU A 45 1.27 10.59 -18.48
N THR A 46 2.37 10.43 -17.73
CA THR A 46 2.41 10.49 -16.26
C THR A 46 3.60 11.28 -15.76
N LYS A 47 3.45 12.02 -14.66
CA LYS A 47 4.55 12.76 -14.01
C LYS A 47 5.42 11.85 -13.14
N HIS A 48 4.81 10.87 -12.51
CA HIS A 48 5.49 9.93 -11.63
C HIS A 48 5.00 8.52 -11.89
N ILE A 49 5.87 7.56 -11.63
CA ILE A 49 5.54 6.15 -11.69
C ILE A 49 5.64 5.51 -10.31
N GLY A 50 4.92 4.43 -10.12
CA GLY A 50 4.97 3.63 -8.92
C GLY A 50 4.59 2.18 -9.18
N LEU A 51 4.74 1.38 -8.15
CA LEU A 51 4.49 -0.04 -8.15
C LEU A 51 3.44 -0.39 -7.11
N SER A 52 2.83 -1.55 -7.23
CA SER A 52 1.95 -2.10 -6.21
C SER A 52 2.12 -3.61 -6.11
N ASN A 53 2.17 -4.11 -4.88
CA ASN A 53 2.34 -5.53 -4.56
C ASN A 53 3.67 -6.14 -5.01
N TYR A 54 4.73 -5.34 -5.08
CA TYR A 54 6.09 -5.81 -5.34
C TYR A 54 6.77 -6.21 -4.03
N ASN A 55 7.33 -7.42 -3.98
CA ASN A 55 8.21 -7.87 -2.89
C ASN A 55 9.63 -7.30 -3.05
N ILE A 56 10.53 -7.56 -2.09
CA ILE A 56 11.90 -7.02 -2.09
C ILE A 56 12.66 -7.42 -3.37
N GLN A 57 12.55 -8.68 -3.81
CA GLN A 57 13.24 -9.14 -5.00
C GLN A 57 12.75 -8.40 -6.26
N MET A 58 11.44 -8.28 -6.42
CA MET A 58 10.83 -7.56 -7.54
C MET A 58 11.18 -6.06 -7.53
N LEU A 59 11.29 -5.46 -6.34
CA LEU A 59 11.71 -4.05 -6.22
C LEU A 59 13.16 -3.87 -6.67
N LYS A 60 14.08 -4.78 -6.32
CA LYS A 60 15.47 -4.74 -6.82
C LYS A 60 15.51 -4.77 -8.34
N GLU A 61 14.79 -5.73 -8.94
CA GLU A 61 14.71 -5.87 -10.39
C GLU A 61 14.09 -4.64 -11.06
N ALA A 62 13.04 -4.06 -10.46
CA ALA A 62 12.41 -2.87 -11.00
C ALA A 62 13.33 -1.65 -10.96
N VAL A 63 14.07 -1.44 -9.87
CA VAL A 63 15.04 -0.34 -9.74
C VAL A 63 16.20 -0.47 -10.73
N GLU A 64 16.63 -1.70 -11.04
CA GLU A 64 17.68 -1.95 -12.05
C GLU A 64 17.19 -1.71 -13.49
N LYS A 65 15.90 -1.95 -13.77
CA LYS A 65 15.33 -1.86 -15.12
C LYS A 65 14.77 -0.48 -15.48
N LEU A 66 14.29 0.26 -14.50
CA LEU A 66 13.71 1.58 -14.72
C LEU A 66 14.79 2.67 -14.73
N ASN A 67 14.69 3.61 -15.66
CA ASN A 67 15.59 4.76 -15.73
C ASN A 67 15.25 5.85 -14.70
N ILE A 68 14.07 5.75 -14.09
CA ILE A 68 13.62 6.63 -13.01
C ILE A 68 13.20 5.83 -11.80
N MET A 69 13.38 6.39 -10.62
CA MET A 69 12.95 5.75 -9.37
C MET A 69 11.43 5.81 -9.24
N PRO A 70 10.72 4.69 -9.02
CA PRO A 70 9.31 4.74 -8.64
C PRO A 70 9.15 5.50 -7.32
N VAL A 71 8.10 6.31 -7.20
CA VAL A 71 7.89 7.14 -6.00
C VAL A 71 7.25 6.38 -4.85
N THR A 72 6.59 5.26 -5.15
CA THR A 72 5.93 4.42 -4.12
C THR A 72 5.78 2.97 -4.57
N ASN A 73 5.74 2.07 -3.59
CA ASN A 73 5.19 0.72 -3.72
C ASN A 73 3.96 0.62 -2.82
N GLN A 74 2.78 0.46 -3.40
CA GLN A 74 1.54 0.33 -2.65
C GLN A 74 1.31 -1.12 -2.26
N VAL A 75 1.20 -1.39 -0.95
CA VAL A 75 1.13 -2.75 -0.41
C VAL A 75 0.07 -2.88 0.68
N GLU A 76 -0.34 -4.09 0.99
CA GLU A 76 -1.10 -4.38 2.20
C GLU A 76 -0.24 -4.02 3.42
N PHE A 77 -0.72 -3.04 4.23
CA PHE A 77 0.05 -2.58 5.38
C PHE A 77 -0.89 -2.16 6.52
N HIS A 78 -0.84 -2.86 7.65
CA HIS A 78 -1.72 -2.66 8.79
C HIS A 78 -1.18 -3.34 10.06
N PRO A 79 -1.72 -3.04 11.26
CA PRO A 79 -1.23 -3.55 12.55
C PRO A 79 -1.21 -5.06 12.73
N LEU A 80 -1.87 -5.83 11.88
CA LEU A 80 -1.93 -7.30 12.00
C LEU A 80 -0.97 -8.02 11.04
N LEU A 81 -0.17 -7.28 10.27
CA LEU A 81 0.75 -7.84 9.26
C LEU A 81 2.16 -7.31 9.48
N ASP A 82 3.13 -8.21 9.62
CA ASP A 82 4.54 -7.81 9.68
C ASP A 82 5.08 -7.48 8.28
N GLN A 83 5.35 -6.21 8.05
CA GLN A 83 5.98 -5.67 6.84
C GLN A 83 7.30 -4.95 7.17
N SER A 84 7.90 -5.26 8.31
CA SER A 84 9.11 -4.58 8.79
C SER A 84 10.31 -4.74 7.84
N ARG A 85 10.46 -5.93 7.23
CA ARG A 85 11.53 -6.21 6.26
C ARG A 85 11.35 -5.38 4.99
N LEU A 86 10.14 -5.37 4.43
CA LEU A 86 9.84 -4.59 3.24
C LEU A 86 9.98 -3.09 3.49
N LEU A 87 9.49 -2.59 4.62
CA LEU A 87 9.63 -1.18 5.01
C LEU A 87 11.09 -0.79 5.17
N SER A 88 11.89 -1.62 5.84
CA SER A 88 13.34 -1.37 6.01
C SER A 88 14.06 -1.33 4.67
N PHE A 89 13.75 -2.26 3.77
CA PHE A 89 14.34 -2.27 2.43
C PHE A 89 13.91 -1.03 1.63
N ALA A 90 12.62 -0.69 1.60
CA ALA A 90 12.11 0.49 0.89
C ALA A 90 12.80 1.77 1.38
N ASN A 91 12.93 1.95 2.69
CA ASN A 91 13.65 3.08 3.28
C ASN A 91 15.13 3.11 2.85
N SER A 92 15.80 1.96 2.74
CA SER A 92 17.21 1.88 2.34
C SER A 92 17.48 2.35 0.91
N ILE A 93 16.44 2.34 0.05
CA ILE A 93 16.51 2.80 -1.35
C ILE A 93 15.71 4.08 -1.59
N ASN A 94 15.29 4.79 -0.54
CA ASN A 94 14.45 6.00 -0.60
C ASN A 94 13.13 5.80 -1.37
N LEU A 95 12.54 4.61 -1.31
CA LEU A 95 11.23 4.31 -1.87
C LEU A 95 10.15 4.45 -0.78
N ASN A 96 9.14 5.27 -1.02
CA ASN A 96 8.02 5.35 -0.09
C ASN A 96 7.13 4.10 -0.20
N LEU A 97 6.56 3.67 0.92
CA LEU A 97 5.44 2.73 0.91
C LEU A 97 4.11 3.48 1.03
N SER A 98 3.09 2.96 0.39
CA SER A 98 1.71 3.35 0.64
C SER A 98 0.86 2.12 0.98
N SER A 99 -0.10 2.30 1.89
CA SER A 99 -0.87 1.20 2.44
C SER A 99 -2.24 1.06 1.77
N TYR A 100 -2.65 -0.16 1.48
CA TYR A 100 -4.06 -0.50 1.31
C TYR A 100 -4.51 -1.50 2.38
N CYS A 101 -5.81 -1.71 2.54
CA CYS A 101 -6.41 -2.51 3.61
C CYS A 101 -5.99 -2.08 5.02
N SER A 102 -5.65 -0.82 5.22
CA SER A 102 -5.05 -0.28 6.45
C SER A 102 -5.88 -0.52 7.72
N VAL A 103 -7.18 -0.76 7.59
CA VAL A 103 -8.11 -1.08 8.70
C VAL A 103 -8.62 -2.53 8.65
N VAL A 104 -7.97 -3.39 7.85
CA VAL A 104 -8.19 -4.85 7.79
C VAL A 104 -9.68 -5.24 7.62
N ARG A 105 -10.43 -4.46 6.83
CA ARG A 105 -11.89 -4.64 6.63
C ARG A 105 -12.68 -4.72 7.96
N GLY A 106 -12.18 -4.06 9.01
CA GLY A 106 -12.80 -4.03 10.33
C GLY A 106 -12.30 -5.09 11.33
N LYS A 107 -11.51 -6.09 10.90
CA LYS A 107 -10.98 -7.15 11.78
C LYS A 107 -10.12 -6.60 12.94
N ILE A 108 -9.52 -5.42 12.80
CA ILE A 108 -8.77 -4.76 13.87
C ILE A 108 -9.59 -4.52 15.14
N LEU A 109 -10.92 -4.46 15.03
CA LEU A 109 -11.83 -4.27 16.17
C LEU A 109 -11.88 -5.48 17.12
N GLU A 110 -11.40 -6.65 16.68
CA GLU A 110 -11.34 -7.87 17.48
C GLU A 110 -10.13 -7.92 18.44
N PHE A 111 -9.21 -6.94 18.33
CA PHE A 111 -7.95 -6.94 19.08
C PHE A 111 -7.98 -5.96 20.24
N GLU A 112 -7.91 -6.51 21.47
CA GLU A 112 -7.99 -5.75 22.71
C GLU A 112 -6.83 -4.76 22.87
N GLU A 113 -5.64 -5.12 22.40
CA GLU A 113 -4.47 -4.25 22.41
C GLU A 113 -4.74 -2.94 21.63
N LEU A 114 -5.39 -3.03 20.46
CA LEU A 114 -5.73 -1.85 19.65
C LEU A 114 -6.90 -1.06 20.24
N ASN A 115 -7.88 -1.74 20.83
CA ASN A 115 -9.04 -1.12 21.46
C ASN A 115 -8.62 -0.35 22.74
N SER A 116 -7.71 -0.92 23.53
CA SER A 116 -7.14 -0.26 24.72
C SER A 116 -6.36 1.00 24.33
N LEU A 117 -5.57 0.96 23.26
CA LEU A 117 -4.88 2.13 22.75
C LEU A 117 -5.87 3.18 22.21
N ALA A 118 -6.92 2.78 21.51
CA ALA A 118 -7.96 3.69 21.06
C ALA A 118 -8.60 4.45 22.23
N THR A 119 -8.90 3.76 23.33
CA THR A 119 -9.41 4.36 24.56
C THR A 119 -8.38 5.33 25.17
N LYS A 120 -7.10 4.91 25.28
CA LYS A 120 -6.01 5.72 25.82
C LYS A 120 -5.83 7.05 25.07
N TYR A 121 -5.92 7.01 23.73
CA TYR A 121 -5.74 8.17 22.86
C TYR A 121 -7.05 8.93 22.55
N ASN A 122 -8.17 8.52 23.18
CA ASN A 122 -9.50 9.10 22.95
C ASN A 122 -9.87 9.18 21.46
N CYS A 123 -9.67 8.06 20.74
CA CYS A 123 -9.93 7.94 19.32
C CYS A 123 -10.52 6.56 18.99
N THR A 124 -10.75 6.28 17.71
CA THR A 124 -11.27 4.98 17.27
C THR A 124 -10.13 4.02 16.96
N THR A 125 -10.39 2.72 17.05
CA THR A 125 -9.42 1.67 16.67
C THR A 125 -8.93 1.80 15.22
N PRO A 126 -9.78 2.11 14.22
CA PRO A 126 -9.32 2.47 12.88
C PRO A 126 -8.33 3.64 12.86
N GLN A 127 -8.55 4.68 13.65
CA GLN A 127 -7.62 5.81 13.72
C GLN A 127 -6.26 5.41 14.31
N ILE A 128 -6.21 4.52 15.30
CA ILE A 128 -4.94 3.95 15.80
C ILE A 128 -4.20 3.22 14.69
N ALA A 129 -4.89 2.36 13.92
CA ALA A 129 -4.26 1.63 12.82
C ALA A 129 -3.70 2.55 11.72
N LEU A 130 -4.47 3.56 11.32
CA LEU A 130 -4.06 4.54 10.32
C LEU A 130 -2.90 5.40 10.84
N ARG A 131 -2.98 5.86 12.08
CA ARG A 131 -1.92 6.70 12.68
C ARG A 131 -0.62 5.94 12.87
N TRP A 132 -0.68 4.68 13.29
CA TRP A 132 0.48 3.80 13.37
C TRP A 132 1.21 3.68 12.01
N ALA A 133 0.48 3.41 10.92
CA ALA A 133 1.07 3.34 9.59
C ALA A 133 1.69 4.68 9.18
N LEU A 134 1.01 5.80 9.43
CA LEU A 134 1.52 7.13 9.11
C LEU A 134 2.77 7.48 9.93
N GLN A 135 2.83 7.13 11.21
CA GLN A 135 4.03 7.36 12.04
C GLN A 135 5.21 6.48 11.64
N LYS A 136 4.98 5.37 10.93
CA LYS A 136 6.05 4.58 10.29
C LYS A 136 6.52 5.16 8.95
N GLY A 137 5.98 6.31 8.53
CA GLY A 137 6.31 6.93 7.24
C GLY A 137 5.59 6.32 6.04
N VAL A 138 4.52 5.54 6.28
CA VAL A 138 3.74 4.90 5.22
C VAL A 138 2.54 5.78 4.87
N ALA A 139 2.39 6.16 3.60
CA ALA A 139 1.23 6.88 3.11
C ALA A 139 -0.02 6.00 3.17
N ILE A 140 -1.19 6.62 3.40
CA ILE A 140 -2.42 5.87 3.65
C ILE A 140 -3.38 6.01 2.48
N ASN A 141 -3.80 4.88 1.91
CA ASN A 141 -4.93 4.79 1.01
C ASN A 141 -6.07 4.05 1.71
N THR A 142 -7.02 4.80 2.23
CA THR A 142 -8.19 4.25 2.90
C THR A 142 -9.47 4.70 2.20
N MET A 143 -10.47 3.85 2.22
CA MET A 143 -11.74 4.09 1.56
C MET A 143 -12.90 3.98 2.55
N SER A 144 -13.89 4.84 2.39
CA SER A 144 -15.22 4.68 2.99
C SER A 144 -16.29 5.27 2.08
N SER A 145 -17.46 4.66 2.06
CA SER A 145 -18.67 5.22 1.44
C SER A 145 -19.46 6.15 2.38
N LYS A 146 -19.09 6.19 3.66
CA LYS A 146 -19.76 7.03 4.69
C LYS A 146 -18.94 8.28 4.94
N TYR A 147 -19.54 9.45 4.74
CA TYR A 147 -18.90 10.75 4.94
C TYR A 147 -18.24 10.89 6.33
N GLU A 148 -18.95 10.49 7.39
CA GLU A 148 -18.43 10.55 8.75
C GLU A 148 -17.16 9.72 8.94
N ASN A 149 -17.10 8.53 8.34
CA ASN A 149 -15.88 7.71 8.40
C ASN A 149 -14.72 8.35 7.64
N ILE A 150 -14.98 8.99 6.50
CA ILE A 150 -13.95 9.73 5.74
C ILE A 150 -13.39 10.85 6.62
N LYS A 151 -14.25 11.64 7.27
CA LYS A 151 -13.86 12.71 8.17
C LYS A 151 -13.05 12.19 9.36
N ILE A 152 -13.52 11.11 10.00
CA ILE A 152 -12.82 10.45 11.10
C ILE A 152 -11.44 9.95 10.67
N ASN A 153 -11.36 9.28 9.51
CA ASN A 153 -10.09 8.75 8.98
C ASN A 153 -9.11 9.87 8.63
N PHE A 154 -9.59 11.02 8.16
CA PHE A 154 -8.74 12.18 7.88
C PHE A 154 -8.22 12.83 9.17
N ASN A 155 -8.98 12.72 10.26
CA ASN A 155 -8.70 13.36 11.55
C ASN A 155 -7.73 12.53 12.43
N ILE A 156 -6.58 12.12 11.88
CA ILE A 156 -5.56 11.32 12.57
C ILE A 156 -4.24 12.09 12.83
N LEU A 157 -4.11 13.29 12.27
CA LEU A 157 -2.84 14.03 12.28
C LEU A 157 -2.47 14.54 13.67
N HIS A 158 -3.44 14.77 14.53
CA HIS A 158 -3.23 15.22 15.92
C HIS A 158 -3.12 14.07 16.94
N ILE A 159 -3.27 12.84 16.53
CA ILE A 159 -2.97 11.68 17.38
C ILE A 159 -1.46 11.46 17.33
N ASP A 160 -0.82 11.38 18.49
CA ASP A 160 0.61 11.06 18.57
C ASP A 160 0.80 9.82 19.47
N ILE A 161 1.00 8.67 18.81
CA ILE A 161 1.19 7.38 19.49
C ILE A 161 2.63 7.34 20.02
N SER A 162 2.78 7.14 21.33
CA SER A 162 4.11 7.06 21.95
C SER A 162 4.95 5.91 21.38
N SER A 163 6.28 6.04 21.48
CA SER A 163 7.20 4.99 20.99
C SER A 163 6.96 3.63 21.66
N ASP A 164 6.54 3.61 22.92
CA ASP A 164 6.26 2.35 23.61
C ASP A 164 4.95 1.72 23.15
N ASP A 165 3.92 2.52 22.88
CA ASP A 165 2.66 2.04 22.32
C ASP A 165 2.85 1.59 20.87
N MET A 166 3.69 2.27 20.08
CA MET A 166 4.09 1.80 18.74
C MET A 166 4.70 0.39 18.80
N LYS A 167 5.58 0.13 19.79
CA LYS A 167 6.16 -1.21 20.00
C LYS A 167 5.11 -2.28 20.36
N ILE A 168 4.04 -1.91 21.08
CA ILE A 168 2.93 -2.84 21.36
C ILE A 168 2.28 -3.28 20.05
N ILE A 169 1.99 -2.33 19.17
CA ILE A 169 1.39 -2.60 17.86
C ILE A 169 2.34 -3.41 16.98
N ASP A 170 3.64 -3.10 16.98
CA ASP A 170 4.65 -3.83 16.22
C ASP A 170 4.76 -5.29 16.69
N LYS A 171 4.72 -5.56 17.99
CA LYS A 171 4.67 -6.93 18.53
C LYS A 171 3.41 -7.67 18.11
N LEU A 172 2.25 -6.98 18.06
CA LEU A 172 1.01 -7.56 17.59
C LEU A 172 1.11 -7.95 16.11
N SER A 173 1.70 -7.10 15.27
CA SER A 173 1.87 -7.39 13.83
C SER A 173 2.72 -8.63 13.59
N ILE A 174 3.83 -8.78 14.32
CA ILE A 174 4.71 -9.96 14.24
C ILE A 174 3.99 -11.23 14.72
N LYS A 175 3.31 -11.15 15.86
CA LYS A 175 2.57 -12.28 16.46
C LYS A 175 1.43 -12.78 15.57
N THR A 176 0.71 -11.86 14.96
CA THR A 176 -0.50 -12.17 14.19
C THR A 176 -0.16 -12.57 12.77
N ASN A 177 0.71 -11.79 12.13
CA ASN A 177 1.15 -11.92 10.73
C ASN A 177 0.02 -12.32 9.77
N TYR A 178 -1.13 -11.63 9.89
CA TYR A 178 -2.35 -11.92 9.16
C TYR A 178 -2.40 -11.12 7.85
N ARG A 179 -2.57 -11.82 6.72
CA ARG A 179 -2.69 -11.21 5.40
C ARG A 179 -4.08 -11.43 4.83
N ILE A 180 -4.70 -10.36 4.34
CA ILE A 180 -6.01 -10.43 3.66
C ILE A 180 -5.82 -10.93 2.23
N VAL A 181 -4.86 -10.35 1.51
CA VAL A 181 -4.66 -10.63 0.08
C VAL A 181 -3.72 -11.81 -0.08
N THR A 182 -4.29 -13.02 -0.05
CA THR A 182 -3.62 -14.29 -0.35
C THR A 182 -3.89 -14.72 -1.79
N LYS A 183 -3.14 -15.73 -2.29
CA LYS A 183 -3.37 -16.32 -3.62
C LYS A 183 -4.81 -16.85 -3.77
N GLU A 184 -5.33 -17.49 -2.73
CA GLU A 184 -6.69 -18.04 -2.71
C GLU A 184 -7.73 -16.92 -2.80
N HIS A 185 -7.57 -15.89 -1.99
CA HIS A 185 -8.48 -14.75 -1.96
C HIS A 185 -8.47 -13.99 -3.27
N PHE A 186 -7.28 -13.72 -3.81
CA PHE A 186 -7.10 -13.06 -5.09
C PHE A 186 -7.79 -13.81 -6.24
N ASN A 187 -7.63 -15.14 -6.30
CA ASN A 187 -8.23 -15.97 -7.33
C ASN A 187 -9.76 -16.04 -7.24
N GLN A 188 -10.33 -15.93 -6.05
CA GLN A 188 -11.78 -15.92 -5.84
C GLN A 188 -12.43 -14.60 -6.24
N GLU A 189 -11.84 -13.47 -5.83
CA GLU A 189 -12.44 -12.14 -6.07
C GLU A 189 -12.09 -11.53 -7.44
N ASN A 190 -10.96 -11.90 -8.02
CA ASN A 190 -10.37 -11.19 -9.17
C ASN A 190 -10.05 -12.08 -10.37
N LYS A 191 -11.00 -12.93 -10.77
CA LYS A 191 -10.84 -13.87 -11.90
C LYS A 191 -10.44 -13.22 -13.23
N THR A 192 -10.73 -11.93 -13.40
CA THR A 192 -10.46 -11.14 -14.61
C THR A 192 -9.21 -10.26 -14.51
N MET A 193 -8.59 -10.15 -13.34
CA MET A 193 -7.39 -9.32 -13.19
C MET A 193 -6.18 -9.92 -13.88
N VAL A 194 -5.45 -9.05 -14.55
CA VAL A 194 -4.13 -9.35 -15.12
C VAL A 194 -3.08 -9.11 -14.04
N GLY A 195 -2.46 -10.16 -13.55
CA GLY A 195 -1.45 -10.08 -12.49
C GLY A 195 -1.41 -11.34 -11.62
N CYS A 196 -0.51 -11.36 -10.67
CA CYS A 196 -0.40 -12.44 -9.68
C CYS A 196 -0.09 -11.90 -8.28
N VAL A 197 -0.49 -12.65 -7.27
CA VAL A 197 -0.01 -12.43 -5.90
C VAL A 197 1.40 -13.02 -5.80
N PRO A 198 2.42 -12.21 -5.46
CA PRO A 198 3.79 -12.70 -5.35
C PRO A 198 3.95 -13.62 -4.12
N GLU A 199 5.09 -14.28 -4.03
CA GLU A 199 5.57 -14.79 -2.75
C GLU A 199 6.05 -13.60 -1.92
N TRP A 200 5.48 -13.46 -0.72
CA TRP A 200 5.76 -12.33 0.15
C TRP A 200 7.07 -12.54 0.93
N ASP A 201 7.70 -11.45 1.33
CA ASP A 201 8.96 -11.42 2.09
C ASP A 201 8.84 -11.98 3.51
#